data_ea725862e89374ad5b12fa20339cfaa2
#
_entry.id   ea725862e89374ad5b12fa20339cfaa2
#
_cell.length_a   1.000
_cell.length_b   1.000
_cell.length_c   1.000
_cell.angle_alpha   90.00
_cell.angle_beta   90.00
_cell.angle_gamma   90.00
#
_symmetry.space_group_name_H-M   'P 1'
#
loop_
_entity.id
_entity.type
_entity.pdbx_description
1 polymer ?
#
loop_
_entity_poly.entity_id
_entity_poly.type
_entity_poly.pdbx_seq_one_letter_code
_entity_poly.pdbx_strand_id
1 'polypeptide(L)'
;MPEGHSVHRITRQFARNFVGRTVLLSSPQGRFAAGAEQLTGHVMTDARAVGKQMFLEFDNGLWLRVHLGMYGAWDFAGDIVMDATIAASNGRMGQTNQRGTDLAGTDLAGTDLSGDAVLDSAGENSLHSIGAPRRTRVRMAEQETLRQAQGPTEDTFPPEPVGQVRVRLLTETVSADLRGPTACEVLDPAQVDAVMHRLGPDPQLDDTPEAEQRFVDTVRKKPTRIGMLLMDQSVVSGIGNVYRAELLFRARINPHAPGKSLSDDTLRALWRDWAHLLAIGVNTGQMMTMDDLDETDYRLAMKNRADRHWVYKREGLPCRVCGTHITLEEMGARKLYYCPSCQA
;
A
#
# COMPACT_ATOMS: atom_id res chain seq x y z
N MET A 1 6.72 1.88 2.10
CA MET A 1 5.83 2.94 1.57
C MET A 1 4.62 2.24 1.00
N PRO A 2 3.41 2.59 1.40
CA PRO A 2 2.21 2.04 0.81
C PRO A 2 2.17 2.30 -0.70
N GLU A 3 1.84 1.27 -1.49
CA GLU A 3 1.61 1.36 -2.93
C GLU A 3 0.15 0.99 -3.22
N GLY A 4 -0.30 1.06 -4.45
CA GLY A 4 -1.71 0.95 -4.81
C GLY A 4 -2.44 -0.24 -4.16
N HIS A 5 -1.85 -1.45 -4.20
CA HIS A 5 -2.45 -2.64 -3.62
C HIS A 5 -2.84 -2.50 -2.14
N SER A 6 -2.00 -1.81 -1.33
CA SER A 6 -2.31 -1.61 0.09
C SER A 6 -3.51 -0.69 0.28
N VAL A 7 -3.61 0.37 -0.53
CA VAL A 7 -4.71 1.33 -0.42
C VAL A 7 -6.03 0.68 -0.83
N HIS A 8 -6.03 -0.10 -1.91
CA HIS A 8 -7.20 -0.89 -2.31
C HIS A 8 -7.65 -1.87 -1.22
N ARG A 9 -6.72 -2.56 -0.55
CA ARG A 9 -7.06 -3.45 0.58
C ARG A 9 -7.64 -2.69 1.76
N ILE A 10 -7.07 -1.55 2.11
CA ILE A 10 -7.58 -0.69 3.19
C ILE A 10 -9.02 -0.25 2.89
N THR A 11 -9.29 0.24 1.68
CA THR A 11 -10.64 0.70 1.33
C THR A 11 -11.66 -0.43 1.32
N ARG A 12 -11.30 -1.64 0.89
CA ARG A 12 -12.17 -2.82 1.03
C ARG A 12 -12.49 -3.13 2.50
N GLN A 13 -11.51 -2.95 3.39
CA GLN A 13 -11.72 -3.12 4.82
C GLN A 13 -12.67 -2.06 5.38
N PHE A 14 -12.57 -0.80 4.92
CA PHE A 14 -13.53 0.25 5.25
C PHE A 14 -14.93 -0.04 4.71
N ALA A 15 -15.04 -0.49 3.47
CA ALA A 15 -16.31 -0.87 2.89
C ALA A 15 -17.04 -1.94 3.70
N ARG A 16 -16.30 -2.91 4.25
CA ARG A 16 -16.89 -4.00 5.07
C ARG A 16 -17.33 -3.56 6.46
N ASN A 17 -16.60 -2.61 7.08
CA ASN A 17 -16.77 -2.33 8.51
C ASN A 17 -17.43 -0.98 8.79
N PHE A 18 -17.44 -0.06 7.84
CA PHE A 18 -17.91 1.31 8.05
C PHE A 18 -19.01 1.76 7.09
N VAL A 19 -19.04 1.28 5.85
CA VAL A 19 -20.09 1.67 4.88
C VAL A 19 -21.45 1.19 5.37
N GLY A 20 -22.44 2.09 5.30
CA GLY A 20 -23.80 1.89 5.81
C GLY A 20 -23.95 2.12 7.33
N ARG A 21 -22.89 2.55 8.02
CA ARG A 21 -22.92 2.80 9.46
C ARG A 21 -22.70 4.27 9.79
N THR A 22 -23.30 4.74 10.86
CA THR A 22 -22.99 6.04 11.46
C THR A 22 -21.58 5.98 12.05
N VAL A 23 -20.74 6.95 11.70
CA VAL A 23 -19.34 6.99 12.12
C VAL A 23 -19.09 8.23 12.96
N LEU A 24 -18.56 8.03 14.16
CA LEU A 24 -18.06 9.13 14.99
C LEU A 24 -16.59 9.38 14.62
N LEU A 25 -16.27 10.63 14.29
CA LEU A 25 -14.92 11.04 14.00
C LEU A 25 -14.35 11.93 15.11
N SER A 26 -13.09 11.71 15.42
CA SER A 26 -12.33 12.57 16.35
C SER A 26 -10.90 12.73 15.85
N SER A 27 -10.21 13.74 16.36
CA SER A 27 -8.79 13.98 16.04
C SER A 27 -7.98 14.03 17.33
N PRO A 28 -7.52 12.89 17.87
CA PRO A 28 -6.79 12.84 19.15
C PRO A 28 -5.56 13.76 19.19
N GLN A 29 -4.84 13.93 18.08
CA GLN A 29 -3.72 14.88 18.02
C GLN A 29 -4.14 16.32 17.67
N GLY A 30 -5.41 16.60 17.40
CA GLY A 30 -5.98 17.93 17.14
C GLY A 30 -5.81 18.47 15.71
N ARG A 31 -4.90 17.94 14.88
CA ARG A 31 -4.58 18.50 13.56
C ARG A 31 -5.67 18.33 12.50
N PHE A 32 -6.68 17.53 12.77
CA PHE A 32 -7.83 17.30 11.90
C PHE A 32 -9.17 17.59 12.62
N ALA A 33 -9.15 18.34 13.72
CA ALA A 33 -10.35 18.59 14.54
C ALA A 33 -11.51 19.17 13.72
N ALA A 34 -11.27 20.23 12.94
CA ALA A 34 -12.30 20.85 12.10
C ALA A 34 -12.87 19.92 11.03
N GLY A 35 -12.04 19.03 10.46
CA GLY A 35 -12.51 18.02 9.50
C GLY A 35 -13.32 16.91 10.18
N ALA A 36 -12.89 16.50 11.36
CA ALA A 36 -13.62 15.51 12.16
C ALA A 36 -15.02 16.04 12.55
N GLU A 37 -15.12 17.31 12.92
CA GLU A 37 -16.40 17.96 13.25
C GLU A 37 -17.39 17.97 12.08
N GLN A 38 -16.90 18.13 10.85
CA GLN A 38 -17.74 18.13 9.65
C GLN A 38 -18.29 16.75 9.28
N LEU A 39 -17.63 15.68 9.70
CA LEU A 39 -17.95 14.32 9.26
C LEU A 39 -18.52 13.45 10.40
N THR A 40 -18.33 13.85 11.66
CA THR A 40 -18.79 13.03 12.80
C THR A 40 -20.30 12.93 12.85
N GLY A 41 -20.82 11.73 13.14
CA GLY A 41 -22.25 11.46 13.24
C GLY A 41 -22.93 11.20 11.90
N HIS A 42 -22.21 11.27 10.80
CA HIS A 42 -22.73 10.97 9.46
C HIS A 42 -22.53 9.49 9.09
N VAL A 43 -23.40 9.01 8.18
CA VAL A 43 -23.30 7.65 7.64
C VAL A 43 -22.23 7.61 6.55
N MET A 44 -21.27 6.70 6.63
CA MET A 44 -20.34 6.46 5.53
C MET A 44 -21.08 5.74 4.40
N THR A 45 -21.11 6.33 3.20
CA THR A 45 -21.86 5.82 2.04
C THR A 45 -20.99 5.05 1.06
N ASP A 46 -19.70 5.40 0.96
CA ASP A 46 -18.77 4.72 0.06
C ASP A 46 -17.31 4.74 0.60
N ALA A 47 -16.52 3.78 0.14
CA ALA A 47 -15.07 3.71 0.39
C ALA A 47 -14.37 3.24 -0.87
N ARG A 48 -13.60 4.11 -1.52
CA ARG A 48 -12.88 3.78 -2.76
C ARG A 48 -11.42 4.21 -2.72
N ALA A 49 -10.59 3.48 -3.46
CA ALA A 49 -9.20 3.82 -3.72
C ALA A 49 -9.01 4.18 -5.19
N VAL A 50 -8.12 5.14 -5.47
CA VAL A 50 -7.57 5.39 -6.81
C VAL A 50 -6.06 5.51 -6.65
N GLY A 51 -5.33 4.53 -7.14
CA GLY A 51 -3.90 4.44 -6.94
C GLY A 51 -3.51 4.42 -5.47
N LYS A 52 -2.91 5.52 -5.01
CA LYS A 52 -2.48 5.69 -3.62
C LYS A 52 -3.36 6.64 -2.82
N GLN A 53 -4.46 7.08 -3.41
CA GLN A 53 -5.46 7.92 -2.76
C GLN A 53 -6.61 7.07 -2.26
N MET A 54 -7.10 7.42 -1.10
CA MET A 54 -8.27 6.81 -0.47
C MET A 54 -9.33 7.88 -0.28
N PHE A 55 -10.58 7.56 -0.61
CA PHE A 55 -11.73 8.43 -0.49
C PHE A 55 -12.84 7.71 0.26
N LEU A 56 -13.35 8.32 1.32
CA LEU A 56 -14.48 7.84 2.11
C LEU A 56 -15.60 8.87 2.01
N GLU A 57 -16.74 8.47 1.48
CA GLU A 57 -17.90 9.33 1.29
C GLU A 57 -18.84 9.25 2.50
N PHE A 58 -19.51 10.38 2.80
CA PHE A 58 -20.49 10.48 3.85
C PHE A 58 -21.81 11.02 3.31
N ASP A 59 -22.94 10.73 3.98
CA ASP A 59 -24.30 11.07 3.58
C ASP A 59 -24.58 12.57 3.52
N ASN A 60 -23.71 13.41 4.08
CA ASN A 60 -23.75 14.87 3.92
C ASN A 60 -23.07 15.36 2.63
N GLY A 61 -22.64 14.45 1.74
CA GLY A 61 -21.99 14.75 0.47
C GLY A 61 -20.50 15.12 0.59
N LEU A 62 -19.94 15.10 1.80
CA LEU A 62 -18.50 15.35 2.00
C LEU A 62 -17.69 14.06 1.96
N TRP A 63 -16.42 14.21 1.65
CA TRP A 63 -15.47 13.12 1.52
C TRP A 63 -14.26 13.31 2.43
N LEU A 64 -13.85 12.26 3.12
CA LEU A 64 -12.53 12.20 3.73
C LEU A 64 -11.54 11.63 2.72
N ARG A 65 -10.60 12.47 2.25
CA ARG A 65 -9.46 12.03 1.43
C ARG A 65 -8.26 11.75 2.29
N VAL A 66 -7.62 10.60 2.07
CA VAL A 66 -6.38 10.21 2.74
C VAL A 66 -5.31 9.78 1.75
N HIS A 67 -4.10 10.30 1.92
CA HIS A 67 -2.89 9.80 1.27
C HIS A 67 -1.88 9.41 2.32
N LEU A 68 -1.56 8.13 2.41
CA LEU A 68 -0.69 7.59 3.46
C LEU A 68 0.75 8.10 3.35
N GLY A 69 1.23 8.36 2.13
CA GLY A 69 2.64 8.74 1.91
C GLY A 69 3.60 7.63 2.33
N MET A 70 4.72 8.01 2.94
CA MET A 70 5.76 7.06 3.38
C MET A 70 5.52 6.51 4.80
N TYR A 71 4.79 7.24 5.62
CA TYR A 71 4.71 7.01 7.06
C TYR A 71 3.28 6.77 7.57
N GLY A 72 2.30 6.91 6.69
CA GLY A 72 0.90 6.72 7.05
C GLY A 72 0.55 5.26 7.28
N ALA A 73 -0.32 5.04 8.26
CA ALA A 73 -0.89 3.74 8.57
C ALA A 73 -2.30 3.86 9.12
N TRP A 74 -3.09 2.85 8.85
CA TRP A 74 -4.36 2.59 9.52
C TRP A 74 -4.20 1.42 10.49
N ASP A 75 -4.74 1.57 11.69
CA ASP A 75 -4.88 0.51 12.67
C ASP A 75 -6.35 0.31 12.96
N PHE A 76 -6.79 -0.94 12.91
CA PHE A 76 -8.18 -1.33 13.17
C PHE A 76 -8.26 -2.08 14.50
N ALA A 77 -9.38 -1.89 15.24
CA ALA A 77 -9.66 -2.63 16.46
C ALA A 77 -11.17 -2.86 16.62
N GLY A 78 -11.53 -3.84 17.45
CA GLY A 78 -12.92 -4.25 17.71
C GLY A 78 -13.34 -5.46 16.86
N ASP A 79 -14.64 -5.61 16.62
CA ASP A 79 -15.21 -6.75 15.89
C ASP A 79 -15.05 -6.61 14.37
N ILE A 80 -13.82 -6.79 13.91
CA ILE A 80 -13.44 -6.56 12.52
C ILE A 80 -13.95 -7.70 11.64
N VAL A 81 -14.81 -7.36 10.67
CA VAL A 81 -15.16 -8.26 9.58
C VAL A 81 -14.09 -8.14 8.49
N MET A 82 -13.33 -9.20 8.27
CA MET A 82 -12.27 -9.20 7.27
C MET A 82 -12.83 -9.24 5.85
N ASP A 83 -12.25 -8.42 4.97
CA ASP A 83 -12.48 -8.56 3.53
C ASP A 83 -11.99 -9.93 3.04
N ALA A 84 -12.65 -10.48 2.02
CA ALA A 84 -12.34 -11.82 1.50
C ALA A 84 -10.87 -11.98 1.09
N THR A 85 -10.24 -10.93 0.56
CA THR A 85 -8.82 -10.97 0.18
C THR A 85 -7.90 -11.01 1.38
N ILE A 86 -8.29 -10.38 2.50
CA ILE A 86 -7.57 -10.43 3.77
C ILE A 86 -7.75 -11.79 4.41
N ALA A 87 -8.97 -12.31 4.46
CA ALA A 87 -9.27 -13.64 4.97
C ALA A 87 -8.51 -14.74 4.20
N ALA A 88 -8.49 -14.67 2.86
CA ALA A 88 -7.77 -15.61 2.00
C ALA A 88 -6.23 -15.57 2.20
N SER A 89 -5.69 -14.47 2.73
CA SER A 89 -4.28 -14.32 3.06
C SER A 89 -3.98 -14.60 4.55
N ASN A 90 -4.73 -15.48 5.19
CA ASN A 90 -4.63 -15.84 6.60
C ASN A 90 -4.75 -14.62 7.54
N GLY A 91 -5.67 -13.71 7.23
CA GLY A 91 -5.92 -12.52 8.02
C GLY A 91 -4.86 -11.42 7.91
N ARG A 92 -3.88 -11.57 7.03
CA ARG A 92 -2.84 -10.54 6.85
C ARG A 92 -3.42 -9.29 6.21
N MET A 93 -3.38 -8.18 6.91
CA MET A 93 -3.76 -6.88 6.36
C MET A 93 -2.84 -6.45 5.21
N GLY A 94 -1.61 -6.93 5.21
CA GLY A 94 -0.60 -6.64 4.21
C GLY A 94 0.19 -5.40 4.55
N GLN A 95 1.46 -5.41 4.14
CA GLN A 95 2.36 -4.30 4.37
C GLN A 95 3.24 -4.04 3.22
N THR A 96 3.55 -2.79 3.11
CA THR A 96 4.47 -2.30 2.13
C THR A 96 5.76 -1.89 2.79
N ASN A 97 6.86 -2.35 2.22
CA ASN A 97 8.17 -1.73 2.37
C ASN A 97 8.78 -1.74 3.77
N GLN A 98 8.60 -2.79 4.56
CA GLN A 98 9.33 -2.93 5.80
C GLN A 98 10.61 -3.75 5.62
N ARG A 99 11.66 -3.33 6.30
CA ARG A 99 12.83 -4.19 6.53
C ARG A 99 12.40 -5.28 7.51
N GLY A 100 12.72 -6.51 7.19
CA GLY A 100 12.45 -7.66 8.04
C GLY A 100 13.37 -7.73 9.25
N THR A 101 13.54 -6.64 10.00
CA THR A 101 14.24 -6.65 11.27
C THR A 101 13.26 -6.35 12.38
N ASP A 102 13.26 -7.16 13.39
CA ASP A 102 12.55 -6.93 14.64
C ASP A 102 13.20 -5.81 15.47
N LEU A 103 12.63 -5.55 16.63
CA LEU A 103 13.10 -4.54 17.57
C LEU A 103 14.46 -4.88 18.20
N ALA A 104 14.87 -6.14 18.17
CA ALA A 104 16.15 -6.62 18.69
C ALA A 104 17.25 -6.68 17.61
N GLY A 105 16.90 -6.30 16.36
CA GLY A 105 17.85 -6.33 15.24
C GLY A 105 17.95 -7.69 14.56
N THR A 106 17.17 -8.68 14.98
CA THR A 106 17.02 -9.97 14.31
C THR A 106 16.16 -9.80 13.06
N ASP A 107 16.54 -10.48 11.99
CA ASP A 107 15.74 -10.52 10.77
C ASP A 107 14.42 -11.23 11.07
N LEU A 108 13.29 -10.61 10.78
CA LEU A 108 11.99 -11.27 10.83
C LEU A 108 11.89 -12.46 9.84
N ALA A 109 12.94 -12.70 9.04
CA ALA A 109 13.14 -13.93 8.28
C ALA A 109 13.33 -15.18 9.17
N GLY A 110 13.61 -15.02 10.48
CA GLY A 110 13.57 -16.07 11.48
C GLY A 110 12.16 -16.49 11.89
N THR A 111 11.14 -16.02 11.24
CA THR A 111 9.79 -16.52 11.43
C THR A 111 9.71 -17.96 10.97
N ASP A 112 9.37 -18.76 11.93
CA ASP A 112 9.05 -20.14 11.92
C ASP A 112 8.59 -20.65 10.55
N LEU A 113 9.39 -21.51 9.96
CA LEU A 113 9.12 -22.22 8.72
C LEU A 113 7.97 -23.24 8.87
N SER A 114 7.45 -23.43 10.08
CA SER A 114 6.38 -24.39 10.39
C SER A 114 4.98 -23.95 9.95
N GLY A 115 4.84 -22.73 9.44
CA GLY A 115 3.55 -22.26 8.91
C GLY A 115 2.70 -21.45 9.89
N ASP A 116 3.00 -21.46 11.16
CA ASP A 116 2.44 -20.58 12.17
C ASP A 116 3.27 -19.29 12.24
N ALA A 117 3.07 -18.43 11.26
CA ALA A 117 3.58 -17.06 11.34
C ALA A 117 3.01 -16.45 12.62
N VAL A 118 3.85 -16.11 13.57
CA VAL A 118 3.45 -15.35 14.75
C VAL A 118 2.82 -14.07 14.25
N LEU A 119 1.50 -13.99 14.41
CA LEU A 119 0.71 -12.83 14.07
C LEU A 119 1.04 -11.77 15.11
N ASP A 120 2.03 -10.95 14.80
CA ASP A 120 2.39 -9.85 15.66
C ASP A 120 1.80 -8.55 15.12
N SER A 121 1.48 -7.62 16.01
CA SER A 121 0.98 -6.28 15.66
C SER A 121 2.03 -5.42 14.96
N ALA A 122 3.26 -5.89 14.82
CA ALA A 122 4.42 -5.10 14.40
C ALA A 122 5.02 -5.50 13.04
N GLY A 123 4.56 -6.56 12.37
CA GLY A 123 5.16 -7.10 11.15
C GLY A 123 4.27 -7.12 9.90
N GLU A 124 4.73 -7.75 8.83
CA GLU A 124 3.93 -8.05 7.62
C GLU A 124 2.73 -8.95 7.92
N ASN A 125 2.74 -9.59 9.07
CA ASN A 125 1.71 -10.49 9.56
C ASN A 125 0.67 -9.81 10.45
N SER A 126 0.69 -8.47 10.57
CA SER A 126 -0.31 -7.76 11.38
C SER A 126 -1.73 -8.04 10.90
N LEU A 127 -2.60 -8.39 11.84
CA LEU A 127 -4.04 -8.54 11.62
C LEU A 127 -4.78 -7.20 11.62
N HIS A 128 -4.19 -6.18 12.22
CA HIS A 128 -4.90 -4.95 12.57
C HIS A 128 -4.30 -3.68 11.96
N SER A 129 -3.10 -3.75 11.35
CA SER A 129 -2.37 -2.57 10.90
C SER A 129 -1.85 -2.68 9.48
N ILE A 130 -2.07 -1.65 8.66
CA ILE A 130 -1.52 -1.54 7.30
C ILE A 130 -0.75 -0.23 7.15
N GLY A 131 0.47 -0.32 6.65
CA GLY A 131 1.27 0.84 6.22
C GLY A 131 2.22 1.45 7.24
N ALA A 132 2.14 1.13 8.52
CA ALA A 132 2.87 1.81 9.58
C ALA A 132 4.40 1.80 9.42
N PRO A 133 5.06 2.93 9.67
CA PRO A 133 6.51 2.95 9.80
C PRO A 133 6.93 2.28 11.12
N ARG A 134 8.13 1.71 11.11
CA ARG A 134 8.74 0.96 12.22
C ARG A 134 8.65 1.66 13.59
N ARG A 135 8.90 2.98 13.65
CA ARG A 135 8.88 3.73 14.93
C ARG A 135 7.51 3.77 15.61
N THR A 136 6.45 3.82 14.83
CA THR A 136 5.09 3.86 15.36
C THR A 136 4.70 2.50 15.96
N ARG A 137 5.15 1.42 15.34
CA ARG A 137 4.91 0.04 15.82
C ARG A 137 5.70 -0.30 17.06
N VAL A 138 6.95 0.18 17.16
CA VAL A 138 7.76 0.05 18.39
C VAL A 138 6.98 0.61 19.58
N ARG A 139 6.41 1.80 19.45
CA ARG A 139 5.64 2.43 20.52
C ARG A 139 4.36 1.66 20.86
N MET A 140 3.72 1.02 19.87
CA MET A 140 2.55 0.17 20.11
C MET A 140 2.96 -1.10 20.87
N ALA A 141 4.03 -1.76 20.44
CA ALA A 141 4.54 -2.94 21.12
C ALA A 141 5.00 -2.63 22.55
N GLU A 142 5.66 -1.50 22.78
CA GLU A 142 6.04 -1.03 24.10
C GLU A 142 4.81 -0.79 25.00
N GLN A 143 3.76 -0.20 24.47
CA GLN A 143 2.51 0.02 25.21
C GLN A 143 1.76 -1.29 25.47
N GLU A 144 1.77 -2.21 24.51
CA GLU A 144 1.20 -3.55 24.69
C GLU A 144 1.96 -4.31 25.80
N THR A 145 3.29 -4.26 25.79
CA THR A 145 4.11 -4.84 26.84
C THR A 145 3.85 -4.21 28.20
N LEU A 146 3.66 -2.89 28.25
CA LEU A 146 3.31 -2.18 29.48
C LEU A 146 1.89 -2.54 29.98
N ARG A 147 0.92 -2.72 29.07
CA ARG A 147 -0.43 -3.21 29.42
C ARG A 147 -0.38 -4.64 29.94
N GLN A 148 0.36 -5.53 29.31
CA GLN A 148 0.55 -6.92 29.77
C GLN A 148 1.22 -6.98 31.14
N ALA A 149 2.17 -6.08 31.43
CA ALA A 149 2.84 -5.97 32.73
C ALA A 149 1.91 -5.42 33.83
N GLN A 150 0.83 -4.74 33.47
CA GLN A 150 -0.16 -4.19 34.42
C GLN A 150 -1.30 -5.16 34.76
N GLY A 151 -1.32 -6.36 34.14
CA GLY A 151 -2.37 -7.38 34.32
C GLY A 151 -3.60 -7.12 33.42
N PRO A 152 -4.58 -8.06 33.39
CA PRO A 152 -5.75 -7.95 32.55
C PRO A 152 -6.61 -6.75 33.00
N THR A 153 -6.43 -5.62 32.32
CA THR A 153 -7.48 -4.62 32.25
C THR A 153 -8.54 -5.19 31.31
N GLU A 154 -9.80 -5.17 31.68
CA GLU A 154 -10.91 -5.47 30.77
C GLU A 154 -10.64 -4.75 29.45
N ASP A 155 -10.60 -5.48 28.33
CA ASP A 155 -10.46 -4.92 26.99
C ASP A 155 -11.70 -4.05 26.71
N THR A 156 -11.65 -2.82 27.15
CA THR A 156 -12.74 -1.87 26.92
C THR A 156 -12.66 -1.37 25.48
N PHE A 157 -13.73 -1.59 24.72
CA PHE A 157 -13.90 -0.98 23.42
C PHE A 157 -14.56 0.40 23.56
N PRO A 158 -14.10 1.43 22.83
CA PRO A 158 -12.94 1.47 21.96
C PRO A 158 -11.61 1.54 22.74
N PRO A 159 -10.52 0.94 22.22
CA PRO A 159 -9.22 1.05 22.87
C PRO A 159 -8.73 2.50 22.87
N GLU A 160 -7.92 2.86 23.85
CA GLU A 160 -7.31 4.18 23.89
C GLU A 160 -6.45 4.46 22.65
N PRO A 161 -6.49 5.68 22.07
CA PRO A 161 -5.66 6.04 20.93
C PRO A 161 -4.18 5.92 21.24
N VAL A 162 -3.43 5.20 20.39
CA VAL A 162 -2.00 4.98 20.59
C VAL A 162 -1.16 5.91 19.71
N GLY A 163 -0.33 6.75 20.34
CA GLY A 163 0.57 7.66 19.63
C GLY A 163 -0.14 8.86 18.99
N GLN A 164 0.37 9.35 17.85
CA GLN A 164 -0.17 10.54 17.19
C GLN A 164 -1.25 10.17 16.17
N VAL A 165 -2.46 9.93 16.65
CA VAL A 165 -3.61 9.63 15.79
C VAL A 165 -4.13 10.91 15.14
N ARG A 166 -4.09 11.01 13.81
CA ARG A 166 -4.56 12.14 13.02
C ARG A 166 -6.07 12.23 13.01
N VAL A 167 -6.71 11.11 12.75
CA VAL A 167 -8.16 10.94 12.82
C VAL A 167 -8.46 9.52 13.30
N ARG A 168 -9.45 9.42 14.19
CA ARG A 168 -10.09 8.18 14.60
C ARG A 168 -11.48 8.14 14.01
N LEU A 169 -11.82 7.02 13.37
CA LEU A 169 -13.17 6.67 12.96
C LEU A 169 -13.68 5.58 13.90
N LEU A 170 -14.90 5.74 14.40
CA LEU A 170 -15.50 4.83 15.38
C LEU A 170 -16.94 4.52 14.98
N THR A 171 -17.28 3.24 14.93
CA THR A 171 -18.64 2.71 14.91
C THR A 171 -18.97 2.12 16.30
N GLU A 172 -20.12 1.48 16.44
CA GLU A 172 -20.47 0.80 17.72
C GLU A 172 -19.49 -0.32 18.08
N THR A 173 -18.89 -0.99 17.08
CA THR A 173 -18.10 -2.21 17.29
C THR A 173 -16.69 -2.18 16.68
N VAL A 174 -16.40 -1.22 15.82
CA VAL A 174 -15.10 -1.14 15.11
C VAL A 174 -14.54 0.27 15.19
N SER A 175 -13.24 0.37 15.42
CA SER A 175 -12.48 1.62 15.32
C SER A 175 -11.36 1.52 14.27
N ALA A 176 -11.02 2.67 13.67
CA ALA A 176 -9.88 2.80 12.77
C ALA A 176 -9.11 4.09 13.09
N ASP A 177 -7.81 3.95 13.35
CA ASP A 177 -6.91 5.05 13.72
C ASP A 177 -5.90 5.32 12.60
N LEU A 178 -5.90 6.54 12.08
CA LEU A 178 -4.94 7.00 11.08
C LEU A 178 -3.75 7.70 11.74
N ARG A 179 -2.55 7.26 11.41
CA ARG A 179 -1.31 7.90 11.86
C ARG A 179 -0.42 8.27 10.69
N GLY A 180 0.29 9.40 10.81
CA GLY A 180 1.35 9.83 9.91
C GLY A 180 1.01 10.00 8.42
N PRO A 181 -0.24 10.32 8.02
CA PRO A 181 -0.57 10.51 6.62
C PRO A 181 0.11 11.77 6.05
N THR A 182 0.35 11.77 4.74
CA THR A 182 0.79 12.96 4.01
C THR A 182 -0.38 13.92 3.75
N ALA A 183 -1.57 13.38 3.44
CA ALA A 183 -2.81 14.14 3.35
C ALA A 183 -3.92 13.47 4.15
N CYS A 184 -4.72 14.28 4.83
CA CYS A 184 -5.95 13.92 5.55
C CYS A 184 -6.82 15.18 5.53
N GLU A 185 -7.80 15.24 4.67
CA GLU A 185 -8.58 16.44 4.36
C GLU A 185 -10.03 16.12 4.02
N VAL A 186 -10.92 17.06 4.29
CA VAL A 186 -12.31 16.97 3.86
C VAL A 186 -12.43 17.66 2.52
N LEU A 187 -13.09 17.00 1.58
CA LEU A 187 -13.34 17.50 0.22
C LEU A 187 -14.83 17.48 -0.08
N ASP A 188 -15.28 18.46 -0.85
CA ASP A 188 -16.58 18.42 -1.52
C ASP A 188 -16.49 17.60 -2.82
N PRO A 189 -17.62 17.23 -3.45
CA PRO A 189 -17.63 16.44 -4.69
C PRO A 189 -16.81 17.06 -5.82
N ALA A 190 -16.86 18.37 -6.00
CA ALA A 190 -16.10 19.05 -7.06
C ALA A 190 -14.59 18.98 -6.84
N GLN A 191 -14.16 19.04 -5.58
CA GLN A 191 -12.77 18.88 -5.20
C GLN A 191 -12.31 17.42 -5.39
N VAL A 192 -13.15 16.44 -5.08
CA VAL A 192 -12.88 15.01 -5.36
C VAL A 192 -12.70 14.80 -6.85
N ASP A 193 -13.63 15.30 -7.68
CA ASP A 193 -13.53 15.20 -9.14
C ASP A 193 -12.24 15.85 -9.66
N ALA A 194 -11.88 17.02 -9.14
CA ALA A 194 -10.64 17.68 -9.50
C ALA A 194 -9.38 16.88 -9.13
N VAL A 195 -9.39 16.12 -8.05
CA VAL A 195 -8.31 15.19 -7.70
C VAL A 195 -8.31 14.00 -8.65
N MET A 196 -9.48 13.39 -8.88
CA MET A 196 -9.64 12.20 -9.74
C MET A 196 -9.18 12.47 -11.18
N HIS A 197 -9.54 13.62 -11.76
CA HIS A 197 -9.15 14.02 -13.11
C HIS A 197 -7.65 14.21 -13.30
N ARG A 198 -6.90 14.45 -12.23
CA ARG A 198 -5.44 14.57 -12.26
C ARG A 198 -4.72 13.23 -12.16
N LEU A 199 -5.44 12.16 -11.81
CA LEU A 199 -4.84 10.83 -11.69
C LEU A 199 -4.85 10.10 -13.02
N GLY A 200 -3.76 9.40 -13.30
CA GLY A 200 -3.68 8.45 -14.39
C GLY A 200 -4.56 7.22 -14.12
N PRO A 201 -4.76 6.38 -15.13
CA PRO A 201 -5.58 5.19 -14.98
C PRO A 201 -5.05 4.24 -13.90
N ASP A 202 -5.98 3.57 -13.23
CA ASP A 202 -5.72 2.56 -12.21
C ASP A 202 -6.35 1.23 -12.67
N PRO A 203 -5.57 0.21 -13.00
CA PRO A 203 -6.11 -1.04 -13.56
C PRO A 203 -6.95 -1.83 -12.57
N GLN A 204 -6.92 -1.51 -11.26
CA GLN A 204 -7.82 -2.14 -10.30
C GLN A 204 -9.26 -1.61 -10.40
N LEU A 205 -9.44 -0.45 -10.97
CA LEU A 205 -10.75 0.19 -11.19
C LEU A 205 -11.21 0.11 -12.63
N ASP A 206 -10.28 0.24 -13.57
CA ASP A 206 -10.56 0.39 -15.00
C ASP A 206 -9.46 -0.32 -15.80
N ASP A 207 -9.60 -1.65 -15.92
CA ASP A 207 -8.72 -2.49 -16.77
C ASP A 207 -9.35 -2.69 -18.14
N THR A 208 -9.64 -1.55 -18.80
CA THR A 208 -10.24 -1.51 -20.14
C THR A 208 -9.21 -1.17 -21.21
N PRO A 209 -9.49 -1.49 -22.50
CA PRO A 209 -8.65 -1.06 -23.61
C PRO A 209 -8.47 0.47 -23.68
N GLU A 210 -9.48 1.23 -23.25
CA GLU A 210 -9.44 2.69 -23.22
C GLU A 210 -8.49 3.21 -22.14
N ALA A 211 -8.46 2.58 -20.96
CA ALA A 211 -7.52 2.91 -19.89
C ALA A 211 -6.09 2.55 -20.27
N GLU A 212 -5.88 1.37 -20.88
CA GLU A 212 -4.60 0.97 -21.46
C GLU A 212 -4.13 2.00 -22.50
N GLN A 213 -5.02 2.40 -23.44
CA GLN A 213 -4.69 3.39 -24.47
C GLN A 213 -4.34 4.75 -23.88
N ARG A 214 -5.06 5.21 -22.85
CA ARG A 214 -4.73 6.47 -22.16
C ARG A 214 -3.32 6.43 -21.55
N PHE A 215 -2.94 5.30 -20.94
CA PHE A 215 -1.58 5.12 -20.43
C PHE A 215 -0.56 5.21 -21.55
N VAL A 216 -0.74 4.47 -22.65
CA VAL A 216 0.15 4.46 -23.81
C VAL A 216 0.32 5.88 -24.37
N ASP A 217 -0.78 6.56 -24.67
CA ASP A 217 -0.77 7.91 -25.24
C ASP A 217 -0.09 8.92 -24.33
N THR A 218 -0.30 8.79 -23.03
CA THR A 218 0.31 9.69 -22.05
C THR A 218 1.82 9.52 -21.98
N VAL A 219 2.31 8.29 -21.98
CA VAL A 219 3.75 8.01 -21.95
C VAL A 219 4.42 8.42 -23.25
N ARG A 220 3.80 8.10 -24.41
CA ARG A 220 4.32 8.40 -25.75
C ARG A 220 4.54 9.89 -26.02
N LYS A 221 3.76 10.76 -25.39
CA LYS A 221 3.89 12.23 -25.50
C LYS A 221 5.08 12.79 -24.69
N LYS A 222 5.66 12.02 -23.78
CA LYS A 222 6.62 12.55 -22.80
C LYS A 222 8.07 12.16 -23.13
N PRO A 223 9.02 13.12 -23.20
CA PRO A 223 10.44 12.86 -23.34
C PRO A 223 11.08 12.42 -22.02
N THR A 224 10.34 12.46 -20.92
CA THR A 224 10.79 12.07 -19.59
C THR A 224 11.12 10.57 -19.55
N ARG A 225 12.13 10.21 -18.76
CA ARG A 225 12.56 8.81 -18.56
C ARG A 225 11.42 7.96 -18.02
N ILE A 226 11.25 6.74 -18.55
CA ILE A 226 10.16 5.85 -18.16
C ILE A 226 10.17 5.53 -16.66
N GLY A 227 11.34 5.38 -16.05
CA GLY A 227 11.47 5.16 -14.61
C GLY A 227 10.92 6.30 -13.76
N MET A 228 10.85 7.53 -14.27
CA MET A 228 10.18 8.66 -13.62
C MET A 228 8.69 8.68 -13.94
N LEU A 229 8.30 8.38 -15.18
CA LEU A 229 6.91 8.38 -15.62
C LEU A 229 6.06 7.37 -14.85
N LEU A 230 6.59 6.19 -14.55
CA LEU A 230 5.90 5.20 -13.73
C LEU A 230 5.66 5.65 -12.27
N MET A 231 6.43 6.60 -11.78
CA MET A 231 6.22 7.19 -10.44
C MET A 231 5.26 8.37 -10.44
N ASP A 232 4.98 8.94 -11.61
CA ASP A 232 4.06 10.06 -11.78
C ASP A 232 2.61 9.56 -11.76
N GLN A 233 1.90 9.84 -10.66
CA GLN A 233 0.52 9.39 -10.47
C GLN A 233 -0.47 10.02 -11.47
N SER A 234 -0.05 11.02 -12.26
CA SER A 234 -0.85 11.55 -13.37
C SER A 234 -0.69 10.74 -14.66
N VAL A 235 0.33 9.90 -14.75
CA VAL A 235 0.59 9.00 -15.88
C VAL A 235 -0.08 7.66 -15.66
N VAL A 236 0.15 7.09 -14.49
CA VAL A 236 -0.41 5.82 -14.04
C VAL A 236 -0.55 5.83 -12.53
N SER A 237 -1.71 5.42 -12.03
CA SER A 237 -1.97 5.41 -10.60
C SER A 237 -1.48 4.12 -9.93
N GLY A 238 -1.05 4.24 -8.67
CA GLY A 238 -0.75 3.11 -7.80
C GLY A 238 0.71 2.66 -7.78
N ILE A 239 1.46 2.80 -8.86
CA ILE A 239 2.87 2.38 -8.94
C ILE A 239 3.72 3.19 -7.96
N GLY A 240 4.49 2.48 -7.14
CA GLY A 240 5.53 3.05 -6.29
C GLY A 240 6.90 2.51 -6.63
N ASN A 241 7.82 2.62 -5.69
CA ASN A 241 9.22 2.34 -5.95
C ASN A 241 9.53 0.85 -6.17
N VAL A 242 8.74 -0.03 -5.54
CA VAL A 242 8.88 -1.48 -5.73
C VAL A 242 8.39 -1.86 -7.12
N TYR A 243 7.13 -1.57 -7.41
CA TYR A 243 6.56 -1.93 -8.71
C TYR A 243 7.30 -1.26 -9.87
N ARG A 244 7.77 -0.01 -9.73
CA ARG A 244 8.61 0.64 -10.76
C ARG A 244 9.83 -0.19 -11.13
N ALA A 245 10.61 -0.61 -10.14
CA ALA A 245 11.83 -1.36 -10.36
C ALA A 245 11.54 -2.74 -10.99
N GLU A 246 10.54 -3.42 -10.46
CA GLU A 246 10.19 -4.77 -10.86
C GLU A 246 9.54 -4.83 -12.26
N LEU A 247 8.60 -3.95 -12.57
CA LEU A 247 7.96 -3.86 -13.86
C LEU A 247 8.98 -3.55 -14.98
N LEU A 248 9.89 -2.60 -14.74
CA LEU A 248 10.93 -2.28 -15.73
C LEU A 248 11.90 -3.44 -15.94
N PHE A 249 12.23 -4.19 -14.88
CA PHE A 249 13.07 -5.37 -15.00
C PHE A 249 12.37 -6.50 -15.79
N ARG A 250 11.12 -6.80 -15.46
CA ARG A 250 10.32 -7.83 -16.11
C ARG A 250 10.14 -7.54 -17.60
N ALA A 251 9.87 -6.28 -17.93
CA ALA A 251 9.74 -5.83 -19.31
C ALA A 251 11.08 -5.61 -20.05
N ARG A 252 12.24 -5.81 -19.38
CA ARG A 252 13.58 -5.56 -19.93
C ARG A 252 13.77 -4.14 -20.47
N ILE A 253 13.12 -3.17 -19.85
CA ILE A 253 13.17 -1.77 -20.26
C ILE A 253 14.27 -1.05 -19.49
N ASN A 254 15.13 -0.33 -20.23
CA ASN A 254 16.09 0.60 -19.64
C ASN A 254 15.33 1.71 -18.90
N PRO A 255 15.52 1.88 -17.57
CA PRO A 255 14.82 2.91 -16.79
C PRO A 255 15.03 4.34 -17.30
N HIS A 256 16.13 4.57 -18.02
CA HIS A 256 16.49 5.88 -18.57
C HIS A 256 15.88 6.15 -19.95
N ALA A 257 15.27 5.15 -20.59
CA ALA A 257 14.65 5.32 -21.89
C ALA A 257 13.57 6.41 -21.83
N PRO A 258 13.55 7.38 -22.76
CA PRO A 258 12.47 8.34 -22.85
C PRO A 258 11.14 7.64 -23.15
N GLY A 259 10.04 8.04 -22.49
CA GLY A 259 8.73 7.43 -22.73
C GLY A 259 8.33 7.44 -24.22
N LYS A 260 8.60 8.55 -24.91
CA LYS A 260 8.32 8.69 -26.35
C LYS A 260 9.09 7.72 -27.27
N SER A 261 10.16 7.10 -26.80
CA SER A 261 10.95 6.15 -27.59
C SER A 261 10.46 4.70 -27.49
N LEU A 262 9.59 4.41 -26.53
CA LEU A 262 9.05 3.07 -26.37
C LEU A 262 7.92 2.80 -27.37
N SER A 263 7.82 1.57 -27.85
CA SER A 263 6.73 1.18 -28.75
C SER A 263 5.41 1.04 -27.99
N ASP A 264 4.31 1.17 -28.70
CA ASP A 264 2.97 0.97 -28.14
C ASP A 264 2.81 -0.44 -27.56
N ASP A 265 3.32 -1.46 -28.25
CA ASP A 265 3.25 -2.85 -27.80
C ASP A 265 4.02 -3.05 -26.48
N THR A 266 5.20 -2.44 -26.34
CA THR A 266 5.96 -2.45 -25.09
C THR A 266 5.19 -1.82 -23.95
N LEU A 267 4.55 -0.69 -24.20
CA LEU A 267 3.75 0.02 -23.18
C LEU A 267 2.47 -0.74 -22.82
N ARG A 268 1.79 -1.38 -23.79
CA ARG A 268 0.64 -2.26 -23.54
C ARG A 268 1.04 -3.46 -22.69
N ALA A 269 2.16 -4.10 -23.01
CA ALA A 269 2.69 -5.20 -22.21
C ALA A 269 3.00 -4.75 -20.77
N LEU A 270 3.59 -3.57 -20.61
CA LEU A 270 3.87 -2.98 -19.29
C LEU A 270 2.61 -2.68 -18.50
N TRP A 271 1.55 -2.18 -19.14
CA TRP A 271 0.24 -1.95 -18.52
C TRP A 271 -0.38 -3.26 -18.02
N ARG A 272 -0.40 -4.29 -18.87
CA ARG A 272 -0.98 -5.60 -18.52
C ARG A 272 -0.22 -6.28 -17.40
N ASP A 273 1.12 -6.17 -17.41
CA ASP A 273 1.93 -6.68 -16.30
C ASP A 273 1.68 -5.91 -15.00
N TRP A 274 1.45 -4.59 -15.09
CA TRP A 274 1.04 -3.79 -13.93
C TRP A 274 -0.32 -4.22 -13.38
N ALA A 275 -1.32 -4.39 -14.23
CA ALA A 275 -2.65 -4.86 -13.83
C ALA A 275 -2.55 -6.22 -13.12
N HIS A 276 -1.77 -7.14 -13.67
CA HIS A 276 -1.53 -8.46 -13.11
C HIS A 276 -0.84 -8.40 -11.73
N LEU A 277 0.27 -7.69 -11.60
CA LEU A 277 1.00 -7.58 -10.34
C LEU A 277 0.21 -6.82 -9.26
N LEU A 278 -0.59 -5.82 -9.67
CA LEU A 278 -1.47 -5.12 -8.75
C LEU A 278 -2.55 -6.06 -8.19
N ALA A 279 -3.15 -6.90 -9.05
CA ALA A 279 -4.14 -7.90 -8.63
C ALA A 279 -3.54 -8.91 -7.65
N ILE A 280 -2.33 -9.41 -7.89
CA ILE A 280 -1.61 -10.27 -6.93
C ILE A 280 -1.45 -9.54 -5.59
N GLY A 281 -0.98 -8.29 -5.61
CA GLY A 281 -0.78 -7.49 -4.40
C GLY A 281 -2.06 -7.25 -3.62
N VAL A 282 -3.17 -6.98 -4.31
CA VAL A 282 -4.50 -6.80 -3.69
C VAL A 282 -4.99 -8.10 -3.08
N ASN A 283 -4.86 -9.22 -3.78
CA ASN A 283 -5.37 -10.51 -3.32
C ASN A 283 -4.54 -11.13 -2.18
N THR A 284 -3.22 -10.93 -2.19
CA THR A 284 -2.32 -11.56 -1.21
C THR A 284 -1.86 -10.62 -0.10
N GLY A 285 -2.00 -9.31 -0.28
CA GLY A 285 -1.42 -8.29 0.61
C GLY A 285 0.10 -8.13 0.46
N GLN A 286 0.71 -8.79 -0.53
CA GLN A 286 2.15 -8.82 -0.71
C GLN A 286 2.52 -8.50 -2.16
N MET A 287 3.58 -7.72 -2.35
CA MET A 287 4.13 -7.43 -3.67
C MET A 287 4.99 -8.62 -4.11
N MET A 288 4.36 -9.63 -4.69
CA MET A 288 5.00 -10.77 -5.30
C MET A 288 5.19 -10.48 -6.78
N THR A 289 6.44 -10.35 -7.24
CA THR A 289 6.78 -10.01 -8.63
C THR A 289 7.49 -11.15 -9.36
N MET A 290 7.82 -12.22 -8.62
CA MET A 290 8.35 -13.48 -9.15
C MET A 290 7.21 -14.51 -9.19
N ASP A 291 6.25 -14.30 -10.08
CA ASP A 291 5.01 -15.08 -10.18
C ASP A 291 5.12 -16.29 -11.14
N ASP A 292 6.25 -16.43 -11.80
CA ASP A 292 6.62 -17.53 -12.70
C ASP A 292 7.33 -18.71 -11.98
N LEU A 293 7.38 -18.68 -10.66
CA LEU A 293 7.93 -19.76 -9.83
C LEU A 293 6.98 -20.96 -9.81
N ASP A 294 7.53 -22.16 -9.63
CA ASP A 294 6.70 -23.31 -9.29
C ASP A 294 5.98 -23.11 -7.94
N GLU A 295 4.99 -23.96 -7.65
CA GLU A 295 4.14 -23.80 -6.48
C GLU A 295 4.92 -23.83 -5.16
N THR A 296 5.98 -24.64 -5.08
CA THR A 296 6.81 -24.77 -3.87
C THR A 296 7.63 -23.50 -3.66
N ASP A 297 8.33 -23.06 -4.70
CA ASP A 297 9.16 -21.85 -4.66
C ASP A 297 8.33 -20.61 -4.48
N TYR A 298 7.13 -20.54 -5.10
CA TYR A 298 6.18 -19.46 -4.88
C TYR A 298 5.75 -19.35 -3.42
N ARG A 299 5.41 -20.48 -2.78
CA ARG A 299 5.07 -20.51 -1.35
C ARG A 299 6.23 -20.09 -0.45
N LEU A 300 7.46 -20.49 -0.78
CA LEU A 300 8.66 -20.07 -0.05
C LEU A 300 8.90 -18.57 -0.22
N ALA A 301 8.81 -18.04 -1.43
CA ALA A 301 8.94 -16.62 -1.70
C ALA A 301 7.86 -15.78 -1.00
N MET A 302 6.64 -16.30 -0.90
CA MET A 302 5.57 -15.65 -0.13
C MET A 302 5.88 -15.56 1.37
N LYS A 303 6.64 -16.51 1.92
CA LYS A 303 7.09 -16.48 3.32
C LYS A 303 8.30 -15.55 3.52
N ASN A 304 9.22 -15.51 2.56
CA ASN A 304 10.45 -14.74 2.63
C ASN A 304 10.44 -13.54 1.66
N ARG A 305 10.44 -12.34 2.20
CA ARG A 305 10.39 -11.11 1.40
C ARG A 305 11.59 -10.94 0.45
N ALA A 306 12.76 -11.44 0.81
CA ALA A 306 13.96 -11.33 -0.03
C ALA A 306 13.81 -12.10 -1.36
N ASP A 307 12.91 -13.08 -1.42
CA ASP A 307 12.71 -13.95 -2.57
C ASP A 307 11.52 -13.55 -3.47
N ARG A 308 10.83 -12.43 -3.15
CA ARG A 308 9.67 -11.94 -3.92
C ARG A 308 10.02 -11.03 -5.09
N HIS A 309 11.27 -10.54 -5.14
CA HIS A 309 11.66 -9.49 -6.07
C HIS A 309 12.86 -9.91 -6.94
N TRP A 310 12.83 -9.45 -8.19
CA TRP A 310 13.94 -9.62 -9.13
C TRP A 310 15.11 -8.70 -8.83
N VAL A 311 14.84 -7.41 -8.61
CA VAL A 311 15.88 -6.38 -8.45
C VAL A 311 15.71 -5.51 -7.20
N TYR A 312 14.50 -5.32 -6.72
CA TYR A 312 14.23 -4.38 -5.63
C TYR A 312 14.92 -4.79 -4.32
N LYS A 313 15.76 -3.88 -3.77
CA LYS A 313 16.61 -4.10 -2.58
C LYS A 313 17.60 -5.26 -2.74
N ARG A 314 18.05 -5.48 -3.95
CA ARG A 314 19.06 -6.49 -4.27
C ARG A 314 20.35 -5.86 -4.81
N GLU A 315 20.62 -4.58 -4.51
CA GLU A 315 21.86 -3.91 -4.88
C GLU A 315 23.10 -4.71 -4.49
N GLY A 316 24.03 -4.83 -5.42
CA GLY A 316 25.27 -5.58 -5.24
C GLY A 316 25.11 -7.11 -5.27
N LEU A 317 23.90 -7.65 -5.31
CA LEU A 317 23.66 -9.07 -5.49
C LEU A 317 23.61 -9.44 -6.98
N PRO A 318 23.96 -10.68 -7.36
CA PRO A 318 23.85 -11.13 -8.73
C PRO A 318 22.38 -11.10 -9.22
N CYS A 319 22.19 -10.65 -10.45
CA CYS A 319 20.90 -10.74 -11.14
C CYS A 319 20.49 -12.21 -11.25
N ARG A 320 19.24 -12.52 -10.90
CA ARG A 320 18.70 -13.90 -10.95
C ARG A 320 18.62 -14.48 -12.36
N VAL A 321 18.79 -13.64 -13.41
CA VAL A 321 18.73 -14.07 -14.80
C VAL A 321 20.11 -14.14 -15.46
N CYS A 322 20.94 -13.10 -15.33
CA CYS A 322 22.20 -13.01 -16.08
C CYS A 322 23.46 -12.96 -15.19
N GLY A 323 23.32 -12.96 -13.86
CA GLY A 323 24.45 -12.91 -12.93
C GLY A 323 25.09 -11.53 -12.75
N THR A 324 24.81 -10.55 -13.60
CA THR A 324 25.34 -9.18 -13.45
C THR A 324 24.84 -8.56 -12.15
N HIS A 325 25.70 -7.85 -11.42
CA HIS A 325 25.29 -7.24 -10.15
C HIS A 325 24.24 -6.16 -10.35
N ILE A 326 23.20 -6.21 -9.51
CA ILE A 326 22.12 -5.21 -9.51
C ILE A 326 22.69 -3.85 -9.09
N THR A 327 22.41 -2.84 -9.92
CA THR A 327 22.84 -1.46 -9.72
C THR A 327 21.80 -0.71 -8.90
N LEU A 328 22.30 0.13 -7.99
CA LEU A 328 21.52 1.12 -7.25
C LEU A 328 21.93 2.52 -7.69
N GLU A 329 20.94 3.33 -8.07
CA GLU A 329 21.14 4.75 -8.32
C GLU A 329 19.99 5.57 -7.75
N GLU A 330 20.09 6.89 -7.80
CA GLU A 330 19.00 7.80 -7.47
C GLU A 330 18.32 8.31 -8.74
N MET A 331 16.99 8.14 -8.80
CA MET A 331 16.16 8.69 -9.87
C MET A 331 14.88 9.31 -9.29
N GLY A 332 14.73 10.64 -9.47
CA GLY A 332 13.58 11.38 -8.94
C GLY A 332 13.52 11.35 -7.41
N ALA A 333 14.64 11.57 -6.72
CA ALA A 333 14.78 11.51 -5.27
C ALA A 333 14.37 10.15 -4.66
N ARG A 334 14.44 9.07 -5.44
CA ARG A 334 14.11 7.70 -5.02
C ARG A 334 15.19 6.73 -5.49
N LYS A 335 15.47 5.73 -4.65
CA LYS A 335 16.37 4.62 -4.99
C LYS A 335 15.80 3.80 -6.15
N LEU A 336 16.51 3.71 -7.25
CA LEU A 336 16.21 2.85 -8.39
C LEU A 336 17.13 1.63 -8.35
N TYR A 337 16.56 0.45 -8.51
CA TYR A 337 17.26 -0.82 -8.60
C TYR A 337 17.03 -1.41 -9.98
N TYR A 338 18.09 -1.78 -10.69
CA TYR A 338 17.98 -2.37 -12.03
C TYR A 338 19.18 -3.23 -12.37
N CYS A 339 19.04 -4.11 -13.35
CA CYS A 339 20.15 -4.88 -13.92
C CYS A 339 20.66 -4.19 -15.17
N PRO A 340 21.92 -3.69 -15.21
CA PRO A 340 22.42 -2.95 -16.35
C PRO A 340 22.59 -3.82 -17.63
N SER A 341 22.68 -5.15 -17.50
CA SER A 341 22.75 -6.04 -18.65
C SER A 341 21.38 -6.45 -19.19
N CYS A 342 20.41 -6.74 -18.30
CA CYS A 342 19.07 -7.15 -18.74
C CYS A 342 18.22 -5.98 -19.22
N GLN A 343 18.56 -4.76 -18.82
CA GLN A 343 17.82 -3.52 -19.08
C GLN A 343 18.70 -2.50 -19.83
N ALA A 344 19.55 -2.99 -20.73
CA ALA A 344 20.48 -2.17 -21.51
C ALA A 344 19.77 -1.27 -22.53
#